data_e18e8242895f3ce37651e47dd51d0b93
#
_entry.id   e18e8242895f3ce37651e47dd51d0b93
#
_cell.length_a   1.000
_cell.length_b   1.000
_cell.length_c   1.000
_cell.angle_alpha   90.00
_cell.angle_beta   90.00
_cell.angle_gamma   90.00
#
_symmetry.space_group_name_H-M   'P 1'
#
loop_
_entity.id
_entity.type
_entity.pdbx_description
1 polymer ?
#
loop_
_entity_poly.entity_id
_entity_poly.type
_entity_poly.pdbx_seq_one_letter_code
_entity_poly.pdbx_strand_id
1 'polypeptide(L)'
;VDDDALTICAGGEALAKLDRAELQTAWTEVSWQIARGRDNPACADSEFARIGRKEDTGLFARTTFDVNEDVAAPMILTGARPKLAVLREQGVNSQTEMAAAFTRAGFDAYDVHMTDLLTGRADLAEFVGLACAGGFSYGDVLGAGGGWAKTILHNDRMVEMFRTFFNREDTFGLGICNGCQMMSHLRDLIPGASHWPEFVRNASEQFEARLVNVELLESPSIFFAGMAGSVMPIVNSHGEGRVQFLRPEDAALVKAAARYVDPCGNPTEVYPYNPNGSKGGLTSVTTDDGRFTIMMPHPERSHRAQQLSWHPAEWTDASGWMRMFRNARKWVG
;
A
#
# COMPACT_ATOMS: atom_id res chain seq x y z
N VAL A 1 29.07 -6.40 -11.25
CA VAL A 1 30.01 -7.55 -11.25
C VAL A 1 29.44 -8.57 -12.22
N ASP A 2 30.14 -8.83 -13.31
CA ASP A 2 29.58 -9.54 -14.48
C ASP A 2 29.49 -11.07 -14.30
N ASP A 3 30.02 -11.64 -13.23
CA ASP A 3 30.14 -13.09 -13.05
C ASP A 3 29.49 -13.64 -11.76
N ASP A 4 28.77 -12.81 -10.98
CA ASP A 4 28.08 -13.17 -9.74
C ASP A 4 28.98 -13.95 -8.74
N ALA A 5 30.28 -13.61 -8.68
CA ALA A 5 31.29 -14.27 -7.86
C ALA A 5 32.11 -13.29 -7.04
N LEU A 6 32.56 -13.75 -5.86
CA LEU A 6 33.57 -13.08 -5.04
C LEU A 6 34.95 -13.65 -5.37
N THR A 7 35.86 -12.82 -5.87
CA THR A 7 37.25 -13.21 -6.12
C THR A 7 38.15 -12.61 -5.02
N ILE A 8 38.86 -13.46 -4.31
CA ILE A 8 39.87 -13.07 -3.31
C ILE A 8 41.24 -13.10 -4.00
N CYS A 9 41.96 -11.97 -3.99
CA CYS A 9 43.27 -11.86 -4.61
C CYS A 9 44.34 -11.47 -3.57
N ALA A 10 45.55 -11.98 -3.79
CA ALA A 10 46.75 -11.51 -3.07
C ALA A 10 47.92 -11.38 -4.08
N GLY A 11 48.64 -10.25 -4.01
CA GLY A 11 49.74 -9.96 -4.93
C GLY A 11 49.36 -9.89 -6.42
N GLY A 12 48.07 -9.67 -6.72
CA GLY A 12 47.53 -9.66 -8.09
C GLY A 12 47.08 -11.03 -8.60
N GLU A 13 47.28 -12.09 -7.85
CA GLU A 13 46.81 -13.44 -8.18
C GLU A 13 45.50 -13.77 -7.47
N ALA A 14 44.58 -14.45 -8.16
CA ALA A 14 43.32 -14.92 -7.57
C ALA A 14 43.62 -16.17 -6.69
N LEU A 15 43.38 -16.06 -5.38
CA LEU A 15 43.52 -17.16 -4.43
C LEU A 15 42.25 -18.03 -4.36
N ALA A 16 41.07 -17.41 -4.51
CA ALA A 16 39.83 -18.13 -4.51
C ALA A 16 38.78 -17.37 -5.35
N LYS A 17 37.90 -18.12 -5.98
CA LYS A 17 36.70 -17.59 -6.63
C LYS A 17 35.51 -18.37 -6.10
N LEU A 18 34.55 -17.67 -5.47
CA LEU A 18 33.43 -18.24 -4.74
C LEU A 18 32.13 -17.70 -5.36
N ASP A 19 31.17 -18.58 -5.59
CA ASP A 19 29.84 -18.20 -6.08
C ASP A 19 29.07 -17.42 -5.01
N ARG A 20 28.42 -16.31 -5.39
CA ARG A 20 27.66 -15.47 -4.48
C ARG A 20 26.49 -16.23 -3.84
N ALA A 21 25.76 -17.02 -4.66
CA ALA A 21 24.60 -17.75 -4.17
C ALA A 21 25.01 -18.82 -3.14
N GLU A 22 26.13 -19.52 -3.37
CA GLU A 22 26.67 -20.48 -2.38
C GLU A 22 27.04 -19.79 -1.05
N LEU A 23 27.75 -18.65 -1.13
CA LEU A 23 28.12 -17.88 0.06
C LEU A 23 26.90 -17.36 0.82
N GLN A 24 25.92 -16.80 0.09
CA GLN A 24 24.70 -16.28 0.68
C GLN A 24 23.84 -17.39 1.27
N THR A 25 23.74 -18.54 0.63
CA THR A 25 23.06 -19.72 1.15
C THR A 25 23.67 -20.17 2.46
N ALA A 26 25.01 -20.36 2.51
CA ALA A 26 25.72 -20.74 3.73
C ALA A 26 25.55 -19.71 4.87
N TRP A 27 25.61 -18.41 4.54
CA TRP A 27 25.39 -17.33 5.51
C TRP A 27 23.95 -17.33 6.07
N THR A 28 22.96 -17.59 5.23
CA THR A 28 21.54 -17.45 5.57
C THR A 28 20.95 -18.72 6.19
N GLU A 29 21.63 -19.87 6.07
CA GLU A 29 21.12 -21.18 6.49
C GLU A 29 20.62 -21.19 7.95
N VAL A 30 21.41 -20.66 8.89
CA VAL A 30 21.03 -20.62 10.31
C VAL A 30 19.76 -19.78 10.53
N SER A 31 19.68 -18.61 9.89
CA SER A 31 18.50 -17.75 9.99
C SER A 31 17.26 -18.41 9.38
N TRP A 32 17.43 -19.12 8.26
CA TRP A 32 16.38 -19.91 7.66
C TRP A 32 15.86 -21.02 8.57
N GLN A 33 16.74 -21.81 9.19
CA GLN A 33 16.34 -22.87 10.13
C GLN A 33 15.56 -22.30 11.32
N ILE A 34 15.96 -21.13 11.85
CA ILE A 34 15.26 -20.45 12.93
C ILE A 34 13.88 -19.98 12.45
N ALA A 35 13.81 -19.32 11.30
CA ALA A 35 12.55 -18.85 10.71
C ALA A 35 11.59 -20.01 10.43
N ARG A 36 12.11 -21.11 9.86
CA ARG A 36 11.33 -22.33 9.57
C ARG A 36 10.71 -22.96 10.80
N GLY A 37 11.40 -22.88 11.96
CA GLY A 37 10.90 -23.40 13.24
C GLY A 37 9.95 -22.45 13.98
N ARG A 38 9.96 -21.15 13.66
CA ARG A 38 9.18 -20.11 14.33
C ARG A 38 7.96 -19.67 13.52
N ASP A 39 8.15 -19.50 12.21
CA ASP A 39 7.16 -18.89 11.29
C ASP A 39 6.47 -19.98 10.44
N ASN A 40 5.76 -19.59 9.39
CA ASN A 40 5.23 -20.54 8.42
C ASN A 40 6.38 -21.20 7.64
N PRO A 41 6.58 -22.53 7.75
CA PRO A 41 7.72 -23.20 7.13
C PRO A 41 7.76 -23.05 5.60
N ALA A 42 6.59 -23.07 4.93
CA ALA A 42 6.54 -22.93 3.47
C ALA A 42 6.99 -21.54 3.01
N CYS A 43 6.67 -20.48 3.75
CA CYS A 43 7.16 -19.13 3.48
C CYS A 43 8.67 -19.03 3.71
N ALA A 44 9.19 -19.57 4.81
CA ALA A 44 10.62 -19.58 5.11
C ALA A 44 11.42 -20.36 4.05
N ASP A 45 10.92 -21.53 3.63
CA ASP A 45 11.53 -22.35 2.57
C ASP A 45 11.51 -21.62 1.22
N SER A 46 10.40 -20.91 0.88
CA SER A 46 10.28 -20.13 -0.35
C SER A 46 11.27 -18.96 -0.40
N GLU A 47 11.42 -18.23 0.71
CA GLU A 47 12.39 -17.12 0.80
C GLU A 47 13.83 -17.60 0.68
N PHE A 48 14.18 -18.70 1.33
CA PHE A 48 15.51 -19.29 1.24
C PHE A 48 15.83 -19.78 -0.18
N ALA A 49 14.88 -20.48 -0.81
CA ALA A 49 15.06 -21.03 -2.16
C ALA A 49 15.30 -19.96 -3.24
N ARG A 50 14.90 -18.69 -3.02
CA ARG A 50 15.14 -17.63 -3.99
C ARG A 50 16.62 -17.21 -4.11
N ILE A 51 17.46 -17.48 -3.11
CA ILE A 51 18.87 -17.08 -3.07
C ILE A 51 19.62 -17.59 -4.31
N GLY A 52 19.30 -18.80 -4.77
CA GLY A 52 19.92 -19.41 -5.96
C GLY A 52 19.29 -19.03 -7.30
N ARG A 53 18.22 -18.20 -7.32
CA ARG A 53 17.52 -17.83 -8.56
C ARG A 53 18.28 -16.72 -9.27
N LYS A 54 18.92 -17.06 -10.40
CA LYS A 54 19.68 -16.09 -11.21
C LYS A 54 18.78 -15.09 -11.95
N GLU A 55 17.52 -15.46 -12.19
CA GLU A 55 16.47 -14.61 -12.78
C GLU A 55 15.89 -13.58 -11.79
N ASP A 56 16.17 -13.70 -10.50
CA ASP A 56 15.75 -12.72 -9.50
C ASP A 56 16.62 -11.46 -9.60
N THR A 57 16.15 -10.49 -10.35
CA THR A 57 16.81 -9.19 -10.53
C THR A 57 16.49 -8.22 -9.37
N GLY A 58 15.69 -8.64 -8.38
CA GLY A 58 15.28 -7.83 -7.24
C GLY A 58 14.19 -6.81 -7.57
N LEU A 59 14.27 -5.66 -6.90
CA LEU A 59 13.34 -4.56 -7.11
C LEU A 59 13.63 -3.85 -8.43
N PHE A 60 12.58 -3.43 -9.11
CA PHE A 60 12.68 -2.60 -10.32
C PHE A 60 11.52 -1.59 -10.38
N ALA A 61 11.64 -0.59 -11.24
CA ALA A 61 10.56 0.33 -11.56
C ALA A 61 10.41 0.45 -13.07
N ARG A 62 9.18 0.46 -13.53
CA ARG A 62 8.78 0.74 -14.90
C ARG A 62 7.51 1.57 -14.85
N THR A 63 7.59 2.85 -15.17
CA THR A 63 6.44 3.75 -15.18
C THR A 63 5.93 3.96 -16.60
N THR A 64 4.61 4.06 -16.74
CA THR A 64 3.91 4.39 -17.99
C THR A 64 3.68 5.90 -18.12
N PHE A 65 4.16 6.69 -17.17
CA PHE A 65 4.02 8.13 -17.08
C PHE A 65 5.36 8.78 -16.67
N ASP A 66 5.48 10.08 -16.90
CA ASP A 66 6.63 10.87 -16.41
C ASP A 66 6.46 11.16 -14.92
N VAL A 67 7.38 10.66 -14.09
CA VAL A 67 7.39 10.84 -12.62
C VAL A 67 7.57 12.32 -12.24
N ASN A 68 8.25 13.10 -13.09
CA ASN A 68 8.50 14.52 -12.86
C ASN A 68 7.33 15.42 -13.26
N GLU A 69 6.36 14.90 -14.01
CA GLU A 69 5.15 15.65 -14.37
C GLU A 69 4.30 15.94 -13.15
N ASP A 70 4.04 17.22 -12.88
CA ASP A 70 3.09 17.63 -11.84
C ASP A 70 1.72 17.94 -12.44
N VAL A 71 0.88 16.93 -12.52
CA VAL A 71 -0.50 17.07 -13.04
C VAL A 71 -1.42 17.91 -12.16
N ALA A 72 -1.01 18.21 -10.92
CA ALA A 72 -1.73 19.07 -10.01
C ALA A 72 -1.30 20.55 -10.13
N ALA A 73 -0.18 20.84 -10.80
CA ALA A 73 0.36 22.18 -10.87
C ALA A 73 -0.65 23.24 -11.36
N PRO A 74 -1.49 23.03 -12.40
CA PRO A 74 -2.47 24.02 -12.81
C PRO A 74 -3.48 24.35 -11.70
N MET A 75 -3.89 23.35 -10.89
CA MET A 75 -4.83 23.53 -9.79
C MET A 75 -4.16 24.22 -8.59
N ILE A 76 -2.92 23.89 -8.32
CA ILE A 76 -2.12 24.53 -7.24
C ILE A 76 -1.90 26.02 -7.54
N LEU A 77 -1.68 26.38 -8.79
CA LEU A 77 -1.49 27.77 -9.23
C LEU A 77 -2.73 28.66 -9.02
N THR A 78 -3.92 28.10 -8.89
CA THR A 78 -5.12 28.86 -8.54
C THR A 78 -5.08 29.43 -7.12
N GLY A 79 -4.20 28.90 -6.26
CA GLY A 79 -4.12 29.23 -4.84
C GLY A 79 -5.17 28.53 -3.98
N ALA A 80 -6.15 27.83 -4.58
CA ALA A 80 -7.16 27.07 -3.85
C ALA A 80 -6.53 25.80 -3.25
N ARG A 81 -6.82 25.53 -1.98
CA ARG A 81 -6.38 24.32 -1.27
C ARG A 81 -7.60 23.60 -0.70
N PRO A 82 -8.15 22.60 -1.42
CA PRO A 82 -9.30 21.83 -0.93
C PRO A 82 -8.97 21.17 0.41
N LYS A 83 -9.95 21.18 1.34
CA LYS A 83 -9.78 20.56 2.66
C LYS A 83 -9.87 19.04 2.56
N LEU A 84 -8.92 18.35 3.19
CA LEU A 84 -8.88 16.90 3.29
C LEU A 84 -8.72 16.49 4.75
N ALA A 85 -9.58 15.57 5.22
CA ALA A 85 -9.45 14.95 6.52
C ALA A 85 -8.48 13.77 6.47
N VAL A 86 -7.40 13.82 7.23
CA VAL A 86 -6.56 12.67 7.55
C VAL A 86 -7.11 12.06 8.81
N LEU A 87 -7.94 11.04 8.64
CA LEU A 87 -8.67 10.41 9.73
C LEU A 87 -7.78 9.40 10.45
N ARG A 88 -7.80 9.45 11.77
CA ARG A 88 -7.10 8.51 12.63
C ARG A 88 -7.88 8.14 13.88
N GLU A 89 -7.50 7.03 14.46
CA GLU A 89 -7.90 6.56 15.80
C GLU A 89 -6.66 6.29 16.64
N GLN A 90 -6.80 6.03 17.93
CA GLN A 90 -5.67 5.64 18.77
C GLN A 90 -4.97 4.39 18.18
N GLY A 91 -3.64 4.43 18.12
CA GLY A 91 -2.83 3.36 17.52
C GLY A 91 -2.52 3.56 16.03
N VAL A 92 -3.17 4.50 15.34
CA VAL A 92 -2.79 4.94 14.00
C VAL A 92 -1.46 5.70 14.07
N ASN A 93 -0.57 5.51 13.08
CA ASN A 93 0.79 6.05 13.12
C ASN A 93 1.32 6.60 11.78
N SER A 94 0.55 6.55 10.69
CA SER A 94 0.98 7.10 9.38
C SER A 94 0.26 8.40 8.99
N GLN A 95 -0.45 9.04 9.92
CA GLN A 95 -1.19 10.27 9.64
C GLN A 95 -0.29 11.44 9.24
N THR A 96 0.90 11.53 9.80
CA THR A 96 1.86 12.61 9.48
C THR A 96 2.37 12.49 8.05
N GLU A 97 2.77 11.30 7.63
CA GLU A 97 3.22 11.01 6.27
C GLU A 97 2.08 11.19 5.25
N MET A 98 0.86 10.77 5.63
CA MET A 98 -0.34 10.95 4.80
C MET A 98 -0.65 12.43 4.61
N ALA A 99 -0.65 13.22 5.68
CA ALA A 99 -0.83 14.67 5.62
C ALA A 99 0.24 15.34 4.76
N ALA A 100 1.52 14.93 4.90
CA ALA A 100 2.63 15.47 4.12
C ALA A 100 2.45 15.18 2.61
N ALA A 101 2.04 13.96 2.24
CA ALA A 101 1.82 13.58 0.84
C ALA A 101 0.71 14.42 0.19
N PHE A 102 -0.46 14.56 0.85
CA PHE A 102 -1.55 15.37 0.35
C PHE A 102 -1.25 16.88 0.36
N THR A 103 -0.54 17.37 1.38
CA THR A 103 -0.10 18.79 1.42
C THR A 103 0.82 19.11 0.24
N ARG A 104 1.75 18.21 -0.11
CA ARG A 104 2.60 18.33 -1.31
C ARG A 104 1.80 18.32 -2.60
N ALA A 105 0.68 17.60 -2.64
CA ALA A 105 -0.23 17.59 -3.78
C ALA A 105 -1.13 18.82 -3.87
N GLY A 106 -1.10 19.74 -2.89
CA GLY A 106 -1.84 21.00 -2.91
C GLY A 106 -3.16 20.98 -2.15
N PHE A 107 -3.37 20.03 -1.25
CA PHE A 107 -4.49 20.03 -0.31
C PHE A 107 -4.16 20.77 0.98
N ASP A 108 -5.20 21.20 1.69
CA ASP A 108 -5.14 21.62 3.09
C ASP A 108 -5.54 20.41 3.95
N ALA A 109 -4.53 19.69 4.45
CA ALA A 109 -4.70 18.42 5.15
C ALA A 109 -4.87 18.64 6.65
N TYR A 110 -6.01 18.21 7.20
CA TYR A 110 -6.37 18.31 8.60
C TYR A 110 -6.19 16.96 9.30
N ASP A 111 -5.48 16.93 10.41
CA ASP A 111 -5.44 15.77 11.32
C ASP A 111 -6.76 15.70 12.08
N VAL A 112 -7.59 14.70 11.79
CA VAL A 112 -8.90 14.50 12.40
C VAL A 112 -8.90 13.20 13.18
N HIS A 113 -9.01 13.28 14.50
CA HIS A 113 -9.18 12.11 15.35
C HIS A 113 -10.66 11.71 15.43
N MET A 114 -10.96 10.41 15.56
CA MET A 114 -12.35 9.95 15.72
C MET A 114 -13.12 10.66 16.83
N THR A 115 -12.44 11.04 17.93
CA THR A 115 -13.08 11.83 19.01
C THR A 115 -13.52 13.23 18.56
N ASP A 116 -12.89 13.81 17.52
CA ASP A 116 -13.32 15.10 16.99
C ASP A 116 -14.66 14.97 16.28
N LEU A 117 -14.84 13.89 15.51
CA LEU A 117 -16.14 13.57 14.89
C LEU A 117 -17.18 13.21 15.94
N LEU A 118 -16.85 12.34 16.91
CA LEU A 118 -17.75 11.89 17.98
C LEU A 118 -18.25 13.03 18.86
N THR A 119 -17.42 14.03 19.13
CA THR A 119 -17.79 15.19 19.96
C THR A 119 -18.35 16.36 19.16
N GLY A 120 -18.32 16.29 17.81
CA GLY A 120 -18.78 17.37 16.95
C GLY A 120 -17.83 18.55 16.83
N ARG A 121 -16.53 18.36 17.15
CA ARG A 121 -15.49 19.38 16.91
C ARG A 121 -15.08 19.46 15.44
N ALA A 122 -15.31 18.38 14.69
CA ALA A 122 -15.17 18.33 13.25
C ALA A 122 -16.37 17.62 12.63
N ASP A 123 -16.66 17.93 11.37
CA ASP A 123 -17.70 17.28 10.56
C ASP A 123 -17.15 16.94 9.19
N LEU A 124 -17.44 15.73 8.66
CA LEU A 124 -17.00 15.32 7.35
C LEU A 124 -17.59 16.16 6.21
N ALA A 125 -18.68 16.88 6.47
CA ALA A 125 -19.28 17.83 5.52
C ALA A 125 -18.32 18.95 5.10
N GLU A 126 -17.29 19.26 5.93
CA GLU A 126 -16.31 20.31 5.65
C GLU A 126 -15.23 19.89 4.65
N PHE A 127 -15.10 18.60 4.34
CA PHE A 127 -14.01 18.04 3.57
C PHE A 127 -14.47 17.48 2.22
N VAL A 128 -13.60 17.58 1.21
CA VAL A 128 -13.79 16.94 -0.10
C VAL A 128 -13.07 15.58 -0.16
N GLY A 129 -12.07 15.36 0.70
CA GLY A 129 -11.28 14.14 0.75
C GLY A 129 -11.23 13.54 2.16
N LEU A 130 -11.19 12.22 2.22
CA LEU A 130 -11.02 11.42 3.43
C LEU A 130 -9.87 10.44 3.24
N ALA A 131 -8.76 10.65 3.94
CA ALA A 131 -7.62 9.75 3.96
C ALA A 131 -7.56 9.01 5.30
N CYS A 132 -7.87 7.71 5.28
CA CYS A 132 -7.81 6.84 6.46
C CYS A 132 -6.41 6.24 6.55
N ALA A 133 -5.65 6.66 7.56
CA ALA A 133 -4.23 6.35 7.68
C ALA A 133 -3.98 4.95 8.27
N GLY A 134 -2.76 4.43 8.05
CA GLY A 134 -2.30 3.13 8.57
C GLY A 134 -1.88 3.17 10.02
N GLY A 135 -1.79 2.01 10.64
CA GLY A 135 -1.39 1.80 12.03
C GLY A 135 -2.01 0.55 12.62
N PHE A 136 -2.32 0.62 13.92
CA PHE A 136 -2.86 -0.48 14.72
C PHE A 136 -3.98 0.05 15.62
N SER A 137 -5.11 0.45 15.01
CA SER A 137 -6.21 1.03 15.77
C SER A 137 -6.71 0.06 16.85
N TYR A 138 -6.80 0.55 18.10
CA TYR A 138 -7.13 -0.26 19.28
C TYR A 138 -6.24 -1.50 19.48
N GLY A 139 -4.97 -1.46 18.99
CA GLY A 139 -4.05 -2.60 19.07
C GLY A 139 -4.53 -3.84 18.31
N ASP A 140 -5.40 -3.68 17.30
CA ASP A 140 -5.99 -4.73 16.47
C ASP A 140 -6.71 -5.84 17.27
N VAL A 141 -7.18 -5.55 18.50
CA VAL A 141 -7.78 -6.53 19.43
C VAL A 141 -9.02 -7.22 18.83
N LEU A 142 -9.77 -6.53 17.98
CA LEU A 142 -10.98 -7.05 17.32
C LEU A 142 -10.73 -7.41 15.83
N GLY A 143 -9.50 -7.72 15.47
CA GLY A 143 -9.01 -7.78 14.09
C GLY A 143 -8.60 -6.39 13.59
N ALA A 144 -7.61 -6.36 12.70
CA ALA A 144 -7.05 -5.12 12.19
C ALA A 144 -8.11 -4.24 11.51
N GLY A 145 -8.19 -2.97 11.93
CA GLY A 145 -9.22 -2.03 11.48
C GLY A 145 -10.63 -2.28 12.08
N GLY A 146 -10.87 -3.46 12.68
CA GLY A 146 -12.19 -3.87 13.14
C GLY A 146 -12.73 -3.01 14.29
N GLY A 147 -11.89 -2.66 15.26
CA GLY A 147 -12.27 -1.77 16.36
C GLY A 147 -12.67 -0.38 15.89
N TRP A 148 -11.89 0.18 14.97
CA TRP A 148 -12.16 1.47 14.35
C TRP A 148 -13.48 1.48 13.56
N ALA A 149 -13.70 0.48 12.71
CA ALA A 149 -14.94 0.33 11.96
C ALA A 149 -16.16 0.20 12.90
N LYS A 150 -16.05 -0.56 13.99
CA LYS A 150 -17.13 -0.72 14.98
C LYS A 150 -17.48 0.57 15.72
N THR A 151 -16.51 1.44 15.98
CA THR A 151 -16.78 2.78 16.53
C THR A 151 -17.70 3.61 15.62
N ILE A 152 -17.58 3.41 14.30
CA ILE A 152 -18.46 4.05 13.31
C ILE A 152 -19.79 3.31 13.21
N LEU A 153 -19.77 1.99 12.97
CA LEU A 153 -20.97 1.18 12.67
C LEU A 153 -21.97 1.07 13.84
N HIS A 154 -21.51 1.17 15.08
CA HIS A 154 -22.36 1.11 16.27
C HIS A 154 -22.73 2.49 16.85
N ASN A 155 -22.59 3.55 16.06
CA ASN A 155 -22.99 4.89 16.42
C ASN A 155 -23.81 5.50 15.27
N ASP A 156 -25.11 5.67 15.45
CA ASP A 156 -26.04 6.11 14.40
C ASP A 156 -25.61 7.45 13.77
N ARG A 157 -25.12 8.39 14.60
CA ARG A 157 -24.61 9.68 14.09
C ARG A 157 -23.39 9.49 13.20
N MET A 158 -22.47 8.61 13.56
CA MET A 158 -21.29 8.32 12.72
C MET A 158 -21.70 7.62 11.43
N VAL A 159 -22.58 6.62 11.51
CA VAL A 159 -23.12 5.95 10.32
C VAL A 159 -23.71 6.96 9.35
N GLU A 160 -24.54 7.90 9.83
CA GLU A 160 -25.16 8.91 8.97
C GLU A 160 -24.15 9.91 8.41
N MET A 161 -23.19 10.38 9.21
CA MET A 161 -22.12 11.28 8.77
C MET A 161 -21.27 10.64 7.67
N PHE A 162 -20.81 9.38 7.86
CA PHE A 162 -20.00 8.66 6.87
C PHE A 162 -20.82 8.32 5.61
N ARG A 163 -22.08 7.88 5.77
CA ARG A 163 -22.98 7.62 4.64
C ARG A 163 -23.17 8.88 3.80
N THR A 164 -23.45 10.02 4.45
CA THR A 164 -23.61 11.31 3.76
C THR A 164 -22.35 11.68 2.99
N PHE A 165 -21.18 11.57 3.61
CA PHE A 165 -19.90 11.84 2.95
C PHE A 165 -19.68 10.94 1.73
N PHE A 166 -19.88 9.63 1.85
CA PHE A 166 -19.63 8.68 0.77
C PHE A 166 -20.61 8.83 -0.41
N ASN A 167 -21.83 9.34 -0.16
CA ASN A 167 -22.83 9.55 -1.20
C ASN A 167 -22.71 10.91 -1.91
N ARG A 168 -21.90 11.84 -1.43
CA ARG A 168 -21.62 13.10 -2.15
C ARG A 168 -20.76 12.80 -3.38
N GLU A 169 -21.13 13.38 -4.53
CA GLU A 169 -20.43 13.18 -5.82
C GLU A 169 -19.08 13.92 -5.89
N ASP A 170 -18.91 14.96 -5.07
CA ASP A 170 -17.72 15.82 -4.98
C ASP A 170 -16.69 15.35 -3.95
N THR A 171 -16.85 14.14 -3.41
CA THR A 171 -15.93 13.57 -2.40
C THR A 171 -15.18 12.35 -2.90
N PHE A 172 -14.01 12.13 -2.32
CA PHE A 172 -13.20 10.94 -2.55
C PHE A 172 -12.61 10.39 -1.26
N GLY A 173 -12.13 9.15 -1.28
CA GLY A 173 -11.48 8.55 -0.12
C GLY A 173 -10.36 7.58 -0.46
N LEU A 174 -9.37 7.56 0.43
CA LEU A 174 -8.22 6.67 0.37
C LEU A 174 -8.04 5.95 1.72
N GLY A 175 -8.10 4.63 1.73
CA GLY A 175 -7.77 3.81 2.90
C GLY A 175 -6.45 3.08 2.72
N ILE A 176 -5.50 3.27 3.65
CA ILE A 176 -4.19 2.62 3.59
C ILE A 176 -3.98 1.73 4.80
N CYS A 177 -3.54 0.48 4.58
CA CYS A 177 -3.20 -0.49 5.61
C CYS A 177 -4.34 -0.64 6.66
N ASN A 178 -4.19 -0.15 7.88
CA ASN A 178 -5.25 -0.18 8.89
C ASN A 178 -6.50 0.62 8.45
N GLY A 179 -6.31 1.75 7.76
CA GLY A 179 -7.41 2.49 7.12
C GLY A 179 -8.08 1.71 5.98
N CYS A 180 -7.32 0.90 5.21
CA CYS A 180 -7.86 -0.02 4.21
C CYS A 180 -8.75 -1.08 4.87
N GLN A 181 -8.27 -1.71 5.93
CA GLN A 181 -9.02 -2.71 6.71
C GLN A 181 -10.30 -2.10 7.30
N MET A 182 -10.21 -0.92 7.89
CA MET A 182 -11.36 -0.20 8.43
C MET A 182 -12.41 0.10 7.34
N MET A 183 -12.00 0.69 6.22
CA MET A 183 -12.93 1.02 5.12
C MET A 183 -13.53 -0.24 4.48
N SER A 184 -12.80 -1.35 4.42
CA SER A 184 -13.33 -2.65 3.99
C SER A 184 -14.51 -3.11 4.85
N HIS A 185 -14.47 -2.91 6.17
CA HIS A 185 -15.61 -3.18 7.05
C HIS A 185 -16.78 -2.19 6.87
N LEU A 186 -16.55 -1.01 6.28
CA LEU A 186 -17.59 -0.03 5.96
C LEU A 186 -18.19 -0.22 4.55
N ARG A 187 -17.86 -1.29 3.83
CA ARG A 187 -18.26 -1.52 2.42
C ARG A 187 -19.75 -1.31 2.14
N ASP A 188 -20.62 -1.59 3.12
CA ASP A 188 -22.08 -1.41 2.97
C ASP A 188 -22.53 0.06 3.09
N LEU A 189 -21.65 0.95 3.53
CA LEU A 189 -21.87 2.40 3.57
C LEU A 189 -21.29 3.10 2.33
N ILE A 190 -20.34 2.46 1.63
CA ILE A 190 -19.59 3.05 0.51
C ILE A 190 -20.23 2.59 -0.81
N PRO A 191 -20.81 3.48 -1.62
CA PRO A 191 -21.37 3.12 -2.90
C PRO A 191 -20.36 2.43 -3.83
N GLY A 192 -20.73 1.27 -4.39
CA GLY A 192 -19.87 0.49 -5.27
C GLY A 192 -18.79 -0.36 -4.58
N ALA A 193 -18.82 -0.48 -3.23
CA ALA A 193 -17.85 -1.24 -2.46
C ALA A 193 -18.37 -2.60 -1.94
N SER A 194 -19.59 -3.01 -2.26
CA SER A 194 -20.25 -4.19 -1.70
C SER A 194 -19.48 -5.52 -1.90
N HIS A 195 -18.59 -5.56 -2.91
CA HIS A 195 -17.75 -6.72 -3.24
C HIS A 195 -16.33 -6.64 -2.66
N TRP A 196 -16.03 -5.63 -1.85
CA TRP A 196 -14.71 -5.49 -1.26
C TRP A 196 -14.38 -6.65 -0.30
N PRO A 197 -13.14 -7.17 -0.36
CA PRO A 197 -12.70 -8.24 0.52
C PRO A 197 -12.43 -7.73 1.93
N GLU A 198 -12.30 -8.63 2.88
CA GLU A 198 -11.61 -8.39 4.14
C GLU A 198 -10.11 -8.67 4.01
N PHE A 199 -9.33 -8.12 4.93
CA PHE A 199 -7.89 -8.32 5.00
C PHE A 199 -7.56 -9.02 6.31
N VAL A 200 -7.06 -10.25 6.19
CA VAL A 200 -6.84 -11.15 7.32
C VAL A 200 -5.35 -11.45 7.49
N ARG A 201 -5.01 -12.23 8.52
CA ARG A 201 -3.63 -12.59 8.86
C ARG A 201 -2.84 -13.07 7.64
N ASN A 202 -1.60 -12.57 7.51
CA ASN A 202 -0.67 -12.96 6.47
C ASN A 202 -0.43 -14.48 6.48
N ALA A 203 -0.20 -15.06 5.29
CA ALA A 203 0.13 -16.48 5.17
C ALA A 203 1.45 -16.85 5.86
N SER A 204 2.40 -15.90 5.96
CA SER A 204 3.65 -16.08 6.71
C SER A 204 3.48 -16.15 8.22
N GLU A 205 2.29 -15.77 8.72
CA GLU A 205 1.97 -15.64 10.15
C GLU A 205 2.82 -14.58 10.87
N GLN A 206 3.51 -13.74 10.11
CA GLN A 206 4.39 -12.69 10.60
C GLN A 206 3.93 -11.30 10.16
N PHE A 207 4.44 -10.29 10.86
CA PHE A 207 4.41 -8.91 10.41
C PHE A 207 5.45 -8.73 9.29
N GLU A 208 4.96 -8.41 8.09
CA GLU A 208 5.80 -8.26 6.90
C GLU A 208 6.17 -6.81 6.67
N ALA A 209 7.44 -6.47 6.94
CA ALA A 209 8.01 -5.14 6.71
C ALA A 209 9.10 -5.23 5.64
N ARG A 210 8.76 -4.88 4.40
CA ARG A 210 9.68 -4.97 3.25
C ARG A 210 9.29 -4.06 2.09
N LEU A 211 10.21 -3.78 1.17
CA LEU A 211 9.87 -3.28 -0.15
C LEU A 211 9.45 -4.44 -1.05
N VAL A 212 8.38 -4.22 -1.81
CA VAL A 212 7.83 -5.18 -2.79
C VAL A 212 7.50 -4.46 -4.09
N ASN A 213 7.50 -5.18 -5.22
CA ASN A 213 7.01 -4.64 -6.48
C ASN A 213 5.49 -4.80 -6.59
N VAL A 214 4.83 -3.73 -7.00
CA VAL A 214 3.38 -3.70 -7.24
C VAL A 214 3.12 -3.18 -8.66
N GLU A 215 2.27 -3.89 -9.39
CA GLU A 215 1.72 -3.45 -10.66
C GLU A 215 0.39 -2.72 -10.44
N LEU A 216 0.23 -1.57 -11.08
CA LEU A 216 -1.03 -0.84 -11.14
C LEU A 216 -1.86 -1.33 -12.33
N LEU A 217 -3.09 -1.74 -12.04
CA LEU A 217 -4.01 -2.29 -13.02
C LEU A 217 -4.86 -1.19 -13.67
N GLU A 218 -5.36 -1.47 -14.87
CA GLU A 218 -6.41 -0.65 -15.46
C GLU A 218 -7.65 -0.71 -14.53
N SER A 219 -8.06 0.45 -14.05
CA SER A 219 -9.16 0.55 -13.08
C SER A 219 -9.78 1.95 -13.12
N PRO A 220 -11.02 2.12 -12.64
CA PRO A 220 -11.64 3.44 -12.54
C PRO A 220 -11.02 4.35 -11.47
N SER A 221 -10.09 3.85 -10.62
CA SER A 221 -9.52 4.62 -9.51
C SER A 221 -9.00 5.99 -9.95
N ILE A 222 -9.55 7.06 -9.38
CA ILE A 222 -9.08 8.42 -9.61
C ILE A 222 -7.61 8.60 -9.23
N PHE A 223 -7.13 7.84 -8.25
CA PHE A 223 -5.75 7.87 -7.77
C PHE A 223 -4.77 7.31 -8.80
N PHE A 224 -5.18 6.28 -9.54
CA PHE A 224 -4.31 5.60 -10.50
C PHE A 224 -4.53 6.02 -11.95
N ALA A 225 -5.26 7.12 -12.17
CA ALA A 225 -5.52 7.66 -13.50
C ALA A 225 -4.20 7.89 -14.27
N GLY A 226 -4.07 7.25 -15.45
CA GLY A 226 -2.89 7.34 -16.31
C GLY A 226 -1.65 6.63 -15.77
N MET A 227 -1.79 5.71 -14.80
CA MET A 227 -0.67 4.94 -14.23
C MET A 227 -0.74 3.43 -14.54
N ALA A 228 -1.79 2.96 -15.21
CA ALA A 228 -1.99 1.54 -15.52
C ALA A 228 -0.78 0.93 -16.25
N GLY A 229 -0.41 -0.31 -15.88
CA GLY A 229 0.75 -1.02 -16.40
C GLY A 229 2.09 -0.61 -15.78
N SER A 230 2.11 0.40 -14.92
CA SER A 230 3.31 0.75 -14.15
C SER A 230 3.59 -0.31 -13.08
N VAL A 231 4.87 -0.64 -12.92
CA VAL A 231 5.39 -1.45 -11.81
C VAL A 231 6.34 -0.59 -11.00
N MET A 232 6.12 -0.53 -9.69
CA MET A 232 6.92 0.30 -8.79
C MET A 232 7.16 -0.38 -7.45
N PRO A 233 8.35 -0.17 -6.83
CA PRO A 233 8.57 -0.58 -5.45
C PRO A 233 7.73 0.24 -4.48
N ILE A 234 7.20 -0.43 -3.46
CA ILE A 234 6.38 0.20 -2.42
C ILE A 234 6.67 -0.42 -1.06
N VAL A 235 6.54 0.39 -0.01
CA VAL A 235 6.63 -0.08 1.38
C VAL A 235 5.40 -0.93 1.71
N ASN A 236 5.65 -2.17 2.12
CA ASN A 236 4.69 -3.09 2.72
C ASN A 236 4.99 -3.21 4.21
N SER A 237 3.98 -3.05 5.08
CA SER A 237 4.18 -3.02 6.54
C SER A 237 2.88 -3.41 7.26
N HIS A 238 2.58 -4.73 7.34
CA HIS A 238 1.36 -5.22 7.99
C HIS A 238 1.44 -6.70 8.39
N GLY A 239 0.68 -7.07 9.44
CA GLY A 239 0.48 -8.46 9.89
C GLY A 239 -0.79 -9.10 9.32
N GLU A 240 -1.76 -8.29 8.93
CA GLU A 240 -3.07 -8.72 8.43
C GLU A 240 -3.36 -8.02 7.10
N GLY A 241 -2.84 -8.57 6.00
CA GLY A 241 -2.99 -7.97 4.66
C GLY A 241 -3.50 -8.93 3.60
N ARG A 242 -3.73 -10.20 3.96
CA ARG A 242 -4.16 -11.21 3.01
C ARG A 242 -5.63 -11.03 2.66
N VAL A 243 -5.92 -10.86 1.38
CA VAL A 243 -7.27 -10.72 0.83
C VAL A 243 -8.10 -11.98 1.07
N GLN A 244 -9.28 -11.79 1.65
CA GLN A 244 -10.28 -12.82 1.83
C GLN A 244 -11.67 -12.29 1.46
N PHE A 245 -12.29 -12.87 0.45
CA PHE A 245 -13.65 -12.50 0.07
C PHE A 245 -14.65 -13.22 0.98
N LEU A 246 -15.71 -12.51 1.39
CA LEU A 246 -16.81 -13.09 2.16
C LEU A 246 -17.59 -14.10 1.32
N ARG A 247 -17.76 -13.79 0.04
CA ARG A 247 -18.39 -14.66 -0.95
C ARG A 247 -17.41 -14.86 -2.09
N PRO A 248 -17.14 -16.12 -2.51
CA PRO A 248 -16.17 -16.40 -3.58
C PRO A 248 -16.45 -15.65 -4.89
N GLU A 249 -17.71 -15.42 -5.22
CA GLU A 249 -18.16 -14.70 -6.43
C GLU A 249 -17.74 -13.23 -6.44
N ASP A 250 -17.56 -12.60 -5.28
CA ASP A 250 -17.13 -11.18 -5.18
C ASP A 250 -15.75 -10.97 -5.81
N ALA A 251 -14.90 -11.99 -5.86
CA ALA A 251 -13.59 -11.93 -6.50
C ALA A 251 -13.63 -11.59 -7.99
N ALA A 252 -14.72 -11.95 -8.69
CA ALA A 252 -14.92 -11.64 -10.09
C ALA A 252 -15.60 -10.28 -10.33
N LEU A 253 -16.20 -9.70 -9.30
CA LEU A 253 -16.97 -8.46 -9.36
C LEU A 253 -16.18 -7.24 -8.89
N VAL A 254 -15.23 -7.45 -7.97
CA VAL A 254 -14.41 -6.36 -7.41
C VAL A 254 -13.56 -5.69 -8.47
N LYS A 255 -13.41 -4.37 -8.38
CA LYS A 255 -12.51 -3.59 -9.25
C LYS A 255 -11.11 -3.63 -8.65
N ALA A 256 -10.30 -4.59 -9.11
CA ALA A 256 -8.89 -4.68 -8.73
C ALA A 256 -8.12 -3.46 -9.26
N ALA A 257 -7.29 -2.84 -8.41
CA ALA A 257 -6.54 -1.64 -8.76
C ALA A 257 -5.01 -1.83 -8.70
N ALA A 258 -4.51 -2.75 -7.87
CA ALA A 258 -3.10 -3.10 -7.82
C ALA A 258 -2.88 -4.54 -7.35
N ARG A 259 -1.72 -5.12 -7.75
CA ARG A 259 -1.32 -6.48 -7.36
C ARG A 259 0.19 -6.60 -7.18
N TYR A 260 0.62 -7.54 -6.34
CA TYR A 260 2.02 -7.92 -6.20
C TYR A 260 2.52 -8.64 -7.45
N VAL A 261 3.78 -8.35 -7.82
CA VAL A 261 4.46 -8.98 -8.95
C VAL A 261 5.83 -9.50 -8.55
N ASP A 262 6.30 -10.51 -9.30
CA ASP A 262 7.64 -11.06 -9.18
C ASP A 262 8.71 -10.13 -9.80
N PRO A 263 10.02 -10.42 -9.70
CA PRO A 263 11.08 -9.61 -10.32
C PRO A 263 11.00 -9.48 -11.86
N CYS A 264 10.22 -10.34 -12.51
CA CYS A 264 9.98 -10.26 -13.96
C CYS A 264 8.74 -9.41 -14.31
N GLY A 265 7.97 -8.96 -13.30
CA GLY A 265 6.74 -8.19 -13.48
C GLY A 265 5.49 -9.05 -13.67
N ASN A 266 5.55 -10.36 -13.43
CA ASN A 266 4.39 -11.23 -13.50
C ASN A 266 3.61 -11.24 -12.18
N PRO A 267 2.26 -11.34 -12.21
CA PRO A 267 1.46 -11.53 -11.01
C PRO A 267 1.96 -12.73 -10.21
N THR A 268 2.06 -12.59 -8.88
CA THR A 268 2.66 -13.67 -8.09
C THR A 268 1.91 -13.96 -6.80
N GLU A 269 1.87 -15.25 -6.44
CA GLU A 269 1.46 -15.75 -5.13
C GLU A 269 2.68 -16.25 -4.31
N VAL A 270 3.88 -16.15 -4.88
CA VAL A 270 5.11 -16.67 -4.31
C VAL A 270 5.66 -15.71 -3.26
N TYR A 271 5.83 -16.22 -2.03
CA TYR A 271 6.55 -15.50 -0.98
C TYR A 271 8.07 -15.43 -1.30
N PRO A 272 8.78 -14.33 -1.05
CA PRO A 272 8.34 -13.11 -0.37
C PRO A 272 7.86 -11.99 -1.30
N TYR A 273 7.77 -12.22 -2.62
CA TYR A 273 7.31 -11.19 -3.58
C TYR A 273 5.86 -10.81 -3.33
N ASN A 274 5.03 -11.78 -2.92
CA ASN A 274 3.71 -11.58 -2.34
C ASN A 274 3.80 -11.84 -0.83
N PRO A 275 3.95 -10.78 -0.02
CA PRO A 275 4.31 -10.93 1.39
C PRO A 275 3.16 -11.42 2.27
N ASN A 276 1.90 -11.25 1.83
CA ASN A 276 0.74 -11.60 2.63
C ASN A 276 -0.01 -12.85 2.16
N GLY A 277 0.32 -13.38 0.97
CA GLY A 277 -0.31 -14.59 0.42
C GLY A 277 -1.69 -14.35 -0.20
N SER A 278 -1.99 -13.11 -0.62
CA SER A 278 -3.24 -12.80 -1.35
C SER A 278 -3.30 -13.51 -2.69
N LYS A 279 -4.44 -14.15 -2.99
CA LYS A 279 -4.65 -14.83 -4.26
C LYS A 279 -4.55 -13.84 -5.43
N GLY A 280 -3.85 -14.25 -6.51
CA GLY A 280 -3.60 -13.41 -7.67
C GLY A 280 -2.77 -12.16 -7.37
N GLY A 281 -2.14 -12.07 -6.20
CA GLY A 281 -1.37 -10.91 -5.76
C GLY A 281 -2.21 -9.69 -5.40
N LEU A 282 -3.54 -9.78 -5.35
CA LEU A 282 -4.43 -8.63 -5.14
C LEU A 282 -4.09 -7.89 -3.85
N THR A 283 -3.90 -6.56 -3.94
CA THR A 283 -3.52 -5.74 -2.79
C THR A 283 -4.18 -4.36 -2.74
N SER A 284 -4.94 -3.98 -3.78
CA SER A 284 -5.73 -2.76 -3.84
C SER A 284 -7.00 -2.98 -4.66
N VAL A 285 -8.10 -2.38 -4.18
CA VAL A 285 -9.39 -2.38 -4.85
C VAL A 285 -10.01 -0.99 -4.80
N THR A 286 -10.95 -0.71 -5.74
CA THR A 286 -11.63 0.58 -5.83
C THR A 286 -13.13 0.40 -6.05
N THR A 287 -13.92 1.46 -5.89
CA THR A 287 -15.34 1.49 -6.21
C THR A 287 -15.59 1.53 -7.73
N ASP A 288 -16.82 1.28 -8.16
CA ASP A 288 -17.19 1.30 -9.59
C ASP A 288 -16.95 2.66 -10.22
N ASP A 289 -17.14 3.75 -9.48
CA ASP A 289 -16.88 5.14 -9.91
C ASP A 289 -15.44 5.61 -9.66
N GLY A 290 -14.61 4.78 -8.99
CA GLY A 290 -13.21 5.02 -8.74
C GLY A 290 -12.88 6.06 -7.67
N ARG A 291 -13.88 6.69 -7.03
CA ARG A 291 -13.66 7.74 -6.03
C ARG A 291 -13.08 7.23 -4.71
N PHE A 292 -13.39 6.00 -4.33
CA PHE A 292 -12.89 5.38 -3.10
C PHE A 292 -11.96 4.22 -3.45
N THR A 293 -10.74 4.29 -2.95
CA THR A 293 -9.70 3.27 -3.18
C THR A 293 -9.09 2.85 -1.85
N ILE A 294 -8.91 1.55 -1.68
CA ILE A 294 -8.23 0.97 -0.51
C ILE A 294 -7.06 0.11 -0.96
N MET A 295 -5.96 0.17 -0.21
CA MET A 295 -4.77 -0.64 -0.47
C MET A 295 -3.98 -0.96 0.79
N MET A 296 -3.30 -2.10 0.79
CA MET A 296 -2.49 -2.53 1.94
C MET A 296 -1.10 -1.92 1.99
N PRO A 297 -0.33 -1.80 0.89
CA PRO A 297 0.96 -1.11 0.89
C PRO A 297 0.82 0.41 1.10
N HIS A 298 1.94 1.05 1.47
CA HIS A 298 1.99 2.43 1.96
C HIS A 298 2.54 3.42 0.93
N PRO A 299 1.72 4.05 0.07
CA PRO A 299 2.18 5.08 -0.86
C PRO A 299 2.64 6.36 -0.14
N GLU A 300 2.05 6.69 1.03
CA GLU A 300 2.46 7.83 1.86
C GLU A 300 3.86 7.66 2.46
N ARG A 301 4.34 6.43 2.58
CA ARG A 301 5.71 6.07 2.98
C ARG A 301 6.62 5.79 1.78
N SER A 302 6.14 6.06 0.58
CA SER A 302 6.85 5.77 -0.67
C SER A 302 6.81 6.94 -1.67
N HIS A 303 6.15 8.07 -1.35
CA HIS A 303 5.94 9.18 -2.30
C HIS A 303 7.19 10.03 -2.57
N ARG A 304 8.23 9.90 -1.72
CA ARG A 304 9.55 10.50 -1.94
C ARG A 304 10.58 9.42 -2.21
N ALA A 305 11.50 9.68 -3.13
CA ALA A 305 12.59 8.76 -3.46
C ALA A 305 13.40 8.36 -2.21
N GLN A 306 13.70 9.33 -1.33
CA GLN A 306 14.49 9.10 -0.11
C GLN A 306 13.80 8.22 0.95
N GLN A 307 12.51 7.92 0.82
CA GLN A 307 11.81 6.99 1.71
C GLN A 307 12.05 5.52 1.33
N LEU A 308 12.56 5.28 0.11
CA LEU A 308 12.80 3.95 -0.41
C LEU A 308 14.26 3.55 -0.20
N SER A 309 14.53 2.32 0.28
CA SER A 309 15.89 1.79 0.41
C SER A 309 16.53 1.51 -0.96
N TRP A 310 15.72 1.38 -1.99
CA TRP A 310 16.12 1.31 -3.40
C TRP A 310 15.10 2.07 -4.26
N HIS A 311 15.58 2.85 -5.20
CA HIS A 311 14.80 3.52 -6.24
C HIS A 311 15.65 3.74 -7.50
N PRO A 312 15.04 3.95 -8.68
CA PRO A 312 15.77 4.37 -9.87
C PRO A 312 16.53 5.68 -9.65
N ALA A 313 17.70 5.81 -10.25
CA ALA A 313 18.57 6.99 -10.08
C ALA A 313 17.93 8.30 -10.57
N GLU A 314 17.00 8.21 -11.53
CA GLU A 314 16.24 9.34 -12.06
C GLU A 314 15.15 9.87 -11.12
N TRP A 315 14.79 9.13 -10.06
CA TRP A 315 13.89 9.61 -9.01
C TRP A 315 14.68 10.43 -7.99
N THR A 316 14.65 11.74 -8.12
CA THR A 316 15.51 12.64 -7.29
C THR A 316 14.83 13.12 -6.01
N ASP A 317 13.55 13.53 -6.07
CA ASP A 317 12.75 13.98 -4.92
C ASP A 317 11.44 13.20 -4.82
N ALA A 318 10.58 13.31 -5.83
CA ALA A 318 9.37 12.52 -5.89
C ALA A 318 9.66 11.12 -6.43
N SER A 319 8.99 10.11 -5.88
CA SER A 319 8.87 8.81 -6.50
C SER A 319 7.63 8.76 -7.41
N GLY A 320 7.46 7.69 -8.16
CA GLY A 320 6.25 7.46 -8.97
C GLY A 320 4.96 7.50 -8.15
N TRP A 321 5.01 7.20 -6.85
CA TRP A 321 3.84 7.22 -5.95
C TRP A 321 3.29 8.61 -5.67
N MET A 322 4.09 9.67 -5.86
CA MET A 322 3.58 11.05 -5.72
C MET A 322 2.48 11.36 -6.74
N ARG A 323 2.50 10.72 -7.92
CA ARG A 323 1.47 10.86 -8.95
C ARG A 323 0.06 10.54 -8.44
N MET A 324 -0.08 9.54 -7.59
CA MET A 324 -1.35 9.14 -6.98
C MET A 324 -2.03 10.30 -6.22
N PHE A 325 -1.28 11.03 -5.41
CA PHE A 325 -1.78 12.18 -4.65
C PHE A 325 -2.08 13.38 -5.56
N ARG A 326 -1.24 13.61 -6.57
CA ARG A 326 -1.45 14.64 -7.61
C ARG A 326 -2.71 14.36 -8.45
N ASN A 327 -2.99 13.08 -8.74
CA ASN A 327 -4.21 12.69 -9.46
C ASN A 327 -5.47 13.03 -8.66
N ALA A 328 -5.50 12.79 -7.36
CA ALA A 328 -6.62 13.20 -6.50
C ALA A 328 -6.81 14.72 -6.53
N ARG A 329 -5.72 15.51 -6.49
CA ARG A 329 -5.80 16.96 -6.58
C ARG A 329 -6.34 17.42 -7.94
N LYS A 330 -5.88 16.78 -9.02
CA LYS A 330 -6.39 17.04 -10.38
C LYS A 330 -7.87 16.72 -10.51
N TRP A 331 -8.34 15.67 -9.86
CA TRP A 331 -9.75 15.26 -9.90
C TRP A 331 -10.68 16.28 -9.21
N VAL A 332 -10.23 16.85 -8.09
CA VAL A 332 -11.01 17.88 -7.35
C VAL A 332 -11.10 19.21 -8.12
N GLY A 333 -10.11 19.54 -8.96
CA GLY A 333 -10.08 20.78 -9.75
C GLY A 333 -9.26 21.91 -9.12
#